data_5964b2ca52cf56778c0e5a1cb4dc0542
#
_entry.id   5964b2ca52cf56778c0e5a1cb4dc0542
#
_cell.length_a   1.000
_cell.length_b   1.000
_cell.length_c   1.000
_cell.angle_alpha   90.00
_cell.angle_beta   90.00
_cell.angle_gamma   90.00
#
_symmetry.space_group_name_H-M   'P 1'
#
loop_
_entity.id
_entity.type
_entity.pdbx_description
1 polymer ?
#
loop_
_entity_poly.entity_id
_entity_poly.type
_entity_poly.pdbx_seq_one_letter_code
_entity_poly.pdbx_strand_id
1 'polypeptide(L)'
;DDRLIYANDNYCAFIRQERNDQIFYTCIYFIAILFGVGIIIVSFWLITLHDSSEIEFIDFVVIICFTACCIAMYYIIPEFYLNLFSRLGSPIIFNRKTSKVYVNESYFFDFKILRHPKIFLQPKKRRIQEYDWNDMHGVIIHNFSRNALISTVLMVCEPGTNQVIDHVMLDPIRPGAGSMFVWGWINSFMVNYESADIDDG
;
A
#
# COMPACT_ATOMS: atom_id res chain seq x y z
N ASP A 1 17.20 -3.75 10.10
CA ASP A 1 15.92 -3.20 9.62
C ASP A 1 15.02 -4.38 9.26
N ASP A 2 13.89 -4.49 9.93
CA ASP A 2 12.93 -5.63 9.78
C ASP A 2 12.33 -5.74 8.36
N ARG A 3 12.64 -4.79 7.50
CA ARG A 3 12.21 -4.78 6.10
C ARG A 3 13.23 -5.41 5.14
N LEU A 4 14.46 -5.61 5.58
CA LEU A 4 15.48 -6.29 4.79
C LEU A 4 15.21 -7.80 4.83
N ILE A 5 14.81 -8.38 3.70
CA ILE A 5 14.55 -9.83 3.60
C ILE A 5 15.86 -10.58 3.40
N TYR A 6 16.71 -10.03 2.56
CA TYR A 6 17.93 -10.68 2.11
C TYR A 6 18.93 -9.66 1.59
N ALA A 7 20.19 -9.86 1.89
CA ALA A 7 21.30 -9.12 1.30
C ALA A 7 22.50 -10.05 1.07
N ASN A 8 23.15 -9.89 -0.07
CA ASN A 8 24.44 -10.47 -0.37
C ASN A 8 25.27 -9.45 -1.19
N ASP A 9 26.50 -9.80 -1.58
CA ASP A 9 27.38 -8.90 -2.32
C ASP A 9 26.82 -8.42 -3.67
N ASN A 10 25.83 -9.09 -4.22
CA ASN A 10 25.30 -8.79 -5.56
C ASN A 10 23.91 -8.15 -5.54
N TYR A 11 23.06 -8.51 -4.58
CA TYR A 11 21.70 -7.99 -4.53
C TYR A 11 21.15 -7.96 -3.11
N CYS A 12 20.22 -7.04 -2.88
CA CYS A 12 19.42 -6.97 -1.66
C CYS A 12 17.94 -6.84 -2.00
N ALA A 13 17.10 -7.28 -1.06
CA ALA A 13 15.65 -7.29 -1.22
C ALA A 13 14.97 -6.69 0.01
N PHE A 14 14.13 -5.68 -0.21
CA PHE A 14 13.36 -5.01 0.83
C PHE A 14 11.86 -5.23 0.63
N ILE A 15 11.14 -5.46 1.75
CA ILE A 15 9.68 -5.37 1.78
C ILE A 15 9.25 -3.93 2.04
N ARG A 16 8.13 -3.53 1.41
CA ARG A 16 7.57 -2.18 1.57
C ARG A 16 6.82 -1.99 2.88
N GLN A 17 6.32 -3.08 3.47
CA GLN A 17 5.48 -3.05 4.67
C GLN A 17 5.97 -4.08 5.68
N GLU A 18 6.07 -3.68 6.94
CA GLU A 18 6.40 -4.58 8.03
C GLU A 18 5.29 -5.60 8.28
N ARG A 19 5.67 -6.83 8.61
CA ARG A 19 4.73 -7.93 8.86
C ARG A 19 3.77 -7.65 10.02
N ASN A 20 4.28 -7.02 11.07
CA ASN A 20 3.49 -6.70 12.25
C ASN A 20 2.40 -5.68 11.92
N ASP A 21 2.72 -4.66 11.14
CA ASP A 21 1.75 -3.67 10.67
C ASP A 21 0.66 -4.32 9.82
N GLN A 22 1.04 -5.24 8.91
CA GLN A 22 0.09 -5.95 8.08
C GLN A 22 -0.92 -6.75 8.92
N ILE A 23 -0.43 -7.50 9.91
CA ILE A 23 -1.28 -8.27 10.82
C ILE A 23 -2.20 -7.33 11.60
N PHE A 24 -1.67 -6.25 12.16
CA PHE A 24 -2.42 -5.28 12.94
C PHE A 24 -3.57 -4.66 12.14
N TYR A 25 -3.29 -4.13 10.93
CA TYR A 25 -4.32 -3.55 10.09
C TYR A 25 -5.33 -4.59 9.60
N THR A 26 -4.88 -5.81 9.27
CA THR A 26 -5.78 -6.90 8.89
C THR A 26 -6.77 -7.21 10.01
N CYS A 27 -6.31 -7.28 11.27
CA CYS A 27 -7.19 -7.50 12.43
C CYS A 27 -8.18 -6.36 12.63
N ILE A 28 -7.73 -5.09 12.52
CA ILE A 28 -8.62 -3.93 12.63
C ILE A 28 -9.73 -3.96 11.57
N TYR A 29 -9.36 -4.16 10.32
CA TYR A 29 -10.34 -4.23 9.22
C TYR A 29 -11.29 -5.41 9.38
N PHE A 30 -10.80 -6.56 9.83
CA PHE A 30 -11.64 -7.72 10.10
C PHE A 30 -12.70 -7.42 11.17
N ILE A 31 -12.30 -6.82 12.29
CA ILE A 31 -13.23 -6.41 13.37
C ILE A 31 -14.24 -5.39 12.83
N ALA A 32 -13.79 -4.40 12.04
CA ALA A 32 -14.66 -3.39 11.45
C ALA A 32 -15.71 -4.03 10.49
N ILE A 33 -15.30 -5.04 9.71
CA ILE A 33 -16.20 -5.79 8.82
C ILE A 33 -17.24 -6.56 9.63
N LEU A 34 -16.84 -7.29 10.68
CA LEU A 34 -17.78 -8.03 11.53
C LEU A 34 -18.80 -7.09 12.17
N PHE A 35 -18.35 -5.94 12.67
CA PHE A 35 -19.23 -4.93 13.27
C PHE A 35 -20.18 -4.33 12.22
N GLY A 36 -19.68 -3.99 11.03
CA GLY A 36 -20.47 -3.47 9.93
C GLY A 36 -21.54 -4.46 9.45
N VAL A 37 -21.19 -5.74 9.29
CA VAL A 37 -22.13 -6.79 8.94
C VAL A 37 -23.21 -6.94 10.03
N GLY A 38 -22.84 -6.87 11.31
CA GLY A 38 -23.78 -6.88 12.42
C GLY A 38 -24.79 -5.75 12.34
N ILE A 39 -24.33 -4.50 12.09
CA ILE A 39 -25.21 -3.34 11.92
C ILE A 39 -26.17 -3.55 10.73
N ILE A 40 -25.66 -4.02 9.59
CA ILE A 40 -26.48 -4.27 8.40
C ILE A 40 -27.57 -5.28 8.70
N ILE A 41 -27.27 -6.39 9.36
CA ILE A 41 -28.25 -7.43 9.73
C ILE A 41 -29.31 -6.86 10.67
N VAL A 42 -28.89 -6.14 11.72
CA VAL A 42 -29.84 -5.54 12.69
C VAL A 42 -30.73 -4.50 12.00
N SER A 43 -30.16 -3.64 11.16
CA SER A 43 -30.92 -2.63 10.42
C SER A 43 -31.94 -3.28 9.47
N PHE A 44 -31.54 -4.33 8.77
CA PHE A 44 -32.42 -5.08 7.88
C PHE A 44 -33.56 -5.73 8.66
N TRP A 45 -33.24 -6.35 9.80
CA TRP A 45 -34.23 -6.97 10.66
C TRP A 45 -35.23 -5.96 11.23
N LEU A 46 -34.79 -4.79 11.66
CA LEU A 46 -35.68 -3.72 12.13
C LEU A 46 -36.59 -3.22 11.02
N ILE A 47 -36.11 -3.02 9.81
CA ILE A 47 -36.95 -2.62 8.66
C ILE A 47 -37.98 -3.66 8.31
N THR A 48 -37.68 -4.96 8.41
CA THR A 48 -38.64 -6.05 8.05
C THR A 48 -39.68 -6.31 9.12
N LEU A 49 -39.42 -5.97 10.39
CA LEU A 49 -40.37 -6.17 11.49
C LEU A 49 -41.33 -4.99 11.66
N HIS A 50 -41.00 -3.84 11.09
CA HIS A 50 -41.85 -2.66 11.24
C HIS A 50 -43.07 -2.75 10.31
N ASP A 51 -44.24 -2.70 10.92
CA ASP A 51 -45.53 -2.75 10.17
C ASP A 51 -45.77 -1.35 9.59
N SER A 52 -45.74 -1.23 8.28
CA SER A 52 -45.55 -0.03 7.47
C SER A 52 -46.74 0.95 7.42
N SER A 53 -47.50 1.13 8.51
CA SER A 53 -48.61 2.08 8.50
C SER A 53 -48.22 3.55 8.64
N GLU A 54 -47.09 3.86 9.28
CA GLU A 54 -46.57 5.22 9.39
C GLU A 54 -45.02 5.21 9.45
N ILE A 55 -44.37 5.98 8.58
CA ILE A 55 -42.90 6.15 8.61
C ILE A 55 -42.53 6.98 9.85
N GLU A 56 -42.01 6.32 10.87
CA GLU A 56 -41.52 7.01 12.07
C GLU A 56 -40.11 7.55 11.88
N PHE A 57 -39.73 8.55 12.72
CA PHE A 57 -38.37 9.11 12.76
C PHE A 57 -37.30 8.02 12.90
N ILE A 58 -37.62 6.92 13.58
CA ILE A 58 -36.73 5.78 13.80
C ILE A 58 -36.36 5.11 12.48
N ASP A 59 -37.33 4.92 11.56
CA ASP A 59 -37.07 4.31 10.25
C ASP A 59 -36.09 5.12 9.42
N PHE A 60 -36.24 6.44 9.45
CA PHE A 60 -35.32 7.35 8.77
C PHE A 60 -33.89 7.23 9.31
N VAL A 61 -33.72 7.16 10.63
CA VAL A 61 -32.40 6.96 11.26
C VAL A 61 -31.80 5.61 10.88
N VAL A 62 -32.60 4.54 10.90
CA VAL A 62 -32.15 3.18 10.51
C VAL A 62 -31.68 3.15 9.05
N ILE A 63 -32.43 3.77 8.14
CA ILE A 63 -32.06 3.84 6.72
C ILE A 63 -30.75 4.62 6.53
N ILE A 64 -30.56 5.73 7.25
CA ILE A 64 -29.30 6.50 7.19
C ILE A 64 -28.13 5.65 7.70
N CYS A 65 -28.28 4.98 8.85
CA CYS A 65 -27.25 4.11 9.41
C CYS A 65 -26.90 2.95 8.48
N PHE A 66 -27.90 2.31 7.90
CA PHE A 66 -27.72 1.25 6.92
C PHE A 66 -26.92 1.73 5.69
N THR A 67 -27.34 2.88 5.13
CA THR A 67 -26.68 3.45 3.96
C THR A 67 -25.22 3.86 4.25
N ALA A 68 -24.99 4.52 5.39
CA ALA A 68 -23.65 4.90 5.84
C ALA A 68 -22.75 3.67 6.05
N CYS A 69 -23.30 2.61 6.63
CA CYS A 69 -22.60 1.35 6.85
C CYS A 69 -22.22 0.67 5.51
N CYS A 70 -23.15 0.63 4.54
CA CYS A 70 -22.86 0.09 3.21
C CYS A 70 -21.75 0.87 2.49
N ILE A 71 -21.76 2.21 2.60
CA ILE A 71 -20.70 3.06 2.05
C ILE A 71 -19.36 2.78 2.74
N ALA A 72 -19.34 2.69 4.07
CA ALA A 72 -18.14 2.36 4.83
C ALA A 72 -17.56 0.99 4.42
N MET A 73 -18.40 -0.03 4.29
CA MET A 73 -18.00 -1.36 3.85
C MET A 73 -17.43 -1.38 2.45
N TYR A 74 -17.95 -0.56 1.53
CA TYR A 74 -17.41 -0.41 0.18
C TYR A 74 -15.95 0.05 0.18
N TYR A 75 -15.51 0.85 1.17
CA TYR A 75 -14.12 1.27 1.31
C TYR A 75 -13.27 0.30 2.13
N ILE A 76 -13.83 -0.31 3.17
CA ILE A 76 -13.10 -1.18 4.11
C ILE A 76 -12.76 -2.54 3.48
N ILE A 77 -13.69 -3.16 2.73
CA ILE A 77 -13.48 -4.49 2.15
C ILE A 77 -12.26 -4.54 1.20
N PRO A 78 -12.07 -3.59 0.28
CA PRO A 78 -10.87 -3.58 -0.56
C PRO A 78 -9.57 -3.44 0.22
N GLU A 79 -9.55 -2.59 1.26
CA GLU A 79 -8.36 -2.40 2.10
C GLU A 79 -8.04 -3.68 2.91
N PHE A 80 -9.07 -4.31 3.50
CA PHE A 80 -8.92 -5.61 4.17
C PHE A 80 -8.33 -6.67 3.22
N TYR A 81 -8.89 -6.78 2.02
CA TYR A 81 -8.42 -7.73 1.03
C TYR A 81 -6.97 -7.46 0.63
N LEU A 82 -6.60 -6.21 0.38
CA LEU A 82 -5.22 -5.83 0.06
C LEU A 82 -4.27 -6.19 1.19
N ASN A 83 -4.65 -5.93 2.44
CA ASN A 83 -3.81 -6.29 3.59
C ASN A 83 -3.71 -7.81 3.81
N LEU A 84 -4.79 -8.55 3.58
CA LEU A 84 -4.82 -10.00 3.80
C LEU A 84 -4.05 -10.78 2.72
N PHE A 85 -4.21 -10.36 1.45
CA PHE A 85 -3.67 -11.09 0.29
C PHE A 85 -2.45 -10.43 -0.35
N SER A 86 -2.07 -9.19 0.04
CA SER A 86 -0.78 -8.66 -0.36
C SER A 86 0.29 -9.53 0.30
N ARG A 87 0.93 -10.38 -0.49
CA ARG A 87 2.11 -11.10 -0.05
C ARG A 87 3.12 -10.06 0.43
N LEU A 88 3.26 -9.87 1.75
CA LEU A 88 4.27 -9.06 2.46
C LEU A 88 4.91 -7.98 1.57
N GLY A 89 4.14 -6.97 1.18
CA GLY A 89 4.48 -5.96 0.17
C GLY A 89 5.44 -6.50 -0.88
N SER A 90 5.07 -6.49 -2.14
CA SER A 90 5.95 -7.04 -3.19
C SER A 90 7.38 -6.56 -3.01
N PRO A 91 8.38 -7.44 -2.86
CA PRO A 91 9.74 -7.03 -2.57
C PRO A 91 10.29 -6.16 -3.70
N ILE A 92 11.04 -5.16 -3.35
CA ILE A 92 11.89 -4.42 -4.26
C ILE A 92 13.27 -5.07 -4.19
N ILE A 93 13.77 -5.51 -5.34
CA ILE A 93 15.08 -6.16 -5.43
C ILE A 93 16.05 -5.19 -6.11
N PHE A 94 17.12 -4.85 -5.43
CA PHE A 94 18.21 -4.05 -5.92
C PHE A 94 19.36 -4.97 -6.32
N ASN A 95 19.75 -4.97 -7.59
CA ASN A 95 20.84 -5.78 -8.11
C ASN A 95 22.03 -4.89 -8.46
N ARG A 96 23.04 -4.89 -7.58
CA ARG A 96 24.26 -4.12 -7.74
C ARG A 96 25.04 -4.53 -8.99
N LYS A 97 25.13 -5.84 -9.27
CA LYS A 97 25.92 -6.36 -10.40
C LYS A 97 25.42 -5.87 -11.75
N THR A 98 24.11 -5.68 -11.90
CA THR A 98 23.51 -5.23 -13.14
C THR A 98 23.07 -3.78 -13.11
N SER A 99 23.23 -3.09 -11.96
CA SER A 99 22.70 -1.74 -11.69
C SER A 99 21.21 -1.62 -11.98
N LYS A 100 20.43 -2.67 -11.66
CA LYS A 100 19.01 -2.72 -11.94
C LYS A 100 18.16 -2.91 -10.71
N VAL A 101 16.98 -2.33 -10.74
CA VAL A 101 15.97 -2.44 -9.69
C VAL A 101 14.74 -3.14 -10.22
N TYR A 102 14.33 -4.21 -9.56
CA TYR A 102 13.17 -5.00 -9.93
C TYR A 102 12.05 -4.77 -8.93
N VAL A 103 10.91 -4.30 -9.42
CA VAL A 103 9.72 -4.02 -8.63
C VAL A 103 8.59 -4.93 -9.07
N ASN A 104 8.09 -5.75 -8.16
CA ASN A 104 6.95 -6.59 -8.44
C ASN A 104 5.67 -5.92 -7.93
N GLU A 105 4.80 -5.47 -8.84
CA GLU A 105 3.51 -4.84 -8.55
C GLU A 105 2.32 -5.79 -8.81
N SER A 106 2.56 -7.09 -8.72
CA SER A 106 1.47 -8.05 -8.93
C SER A 106 0.52 -8.13 -7.76
N TYR A 107 -0.68 -7.60 -7.91
CA TYR A 107 -1.81 -7.87 -7.04
C TYR A 107 -2.62 -9.04 -7.60
N PHE A 108 -3.14 -9.89 -6.73
CA PHE A 108 -4.00 -11.01 -7.14
C PHE A 108 -5.29 -10.50 -7.78
N PHE A 109 -5.85 -9.44 -7.23
CA PHE A 109 -7.03 -8.76 -7.75
C PHE A 109 -6.89 -7.24 -7.55
N ASP A 110 -7.12 -6.44 -8.59
CA ASP A 110 -7.04 -4.99 -8.52
C ASP A 110 -8.43 -4.39 -8.27
N PHE A 111 -8.73 -4.08 -7.01
CA PHE A 111 -9.99 -3.41 -6.62
C PHE A 111 -10.13 -1.99 -7.17
N LYS A 112 -9.06 -1.36 -7.67
CA LYS A 112 -9.15 -0.07 -8.36
C LYS A 112 -10.07 -0.16 -9.59
N ILE A 113 -10.18 -1.37 -10.16
CA ILE A 113 -11.09 -1.65 -11.28
C ILE A 113 -12.55 -1.36 -10.90
N LEU A 114 -12.99 -1.71 -9.70
CA LEU A 114 -14.35 -1.44 -9.22
C LEU A 114 -14.63 0.05 -9.02
N ARG A 115 -13.60 0.82 -8.61
CA ARG A 115 -13.73 2.27 -8.39
C ARG A 115 -13.61 3.08 -9.68
N HIS A 116 -12.87 2.58 -10.65
CA HIS A 116 -12.58 3.27 -11.91
C HIS A 116 -12.71 2.33 -13.10
N PRO A 117 -13.93 2.10 -13.64
CA PRO A 117 -14.15 1.17 -14.76
C PRO A 117 -13.29 1.46 -16.01
N LYS A 118 -12.83 2.70 -16.18
CA LYS A 118 -11.89 3.06 -17.28
C LYS A 118 -10.54 2.32 -17.20
N ILE A 119 -10.18 1.77 -16.03
CA ILE A 119 -8.95 0.98 -15.84
C ILE A 119 -9.00 -0.32 -16.65
N PHE A 120 -10.19 -0.87 -16.93
CA PHE A 120 -10.34 -2.03 -17.82
C PHE A 120 -9.80 -1.80 -19.24
N LEU A 121 -9.81 -0.54 -19.68
CA LEU A 121 -9.36 -0.14 -21.01
C LEU A 121 -7.86 0.15 -21.07
N GLN A 122 -7.19 0.20 -19.90
CA GLN A 122 -5.75 0.44 -19.84
C GLN A 122 -4.97 -0.86 -20.06
N PRO A 123 -3.86 -0.83 -20.82
CA PRO A 123 -3.02 -1.99 -20.98
C PRO A 123 -2.48 -2.43 -19.62
N LYS A 124 -2.59 -3.73 -19.31
CA LYS A 124 -2.03 -4.29 -18.07
C LYS A 124 -0.53 -4.03 -18.05
N LYS A 125 -0.07 -3.25 -17.06
CA LYS A 125 1.37 -3.10 -16.79
C LYS A 125 1.99 -4.48 -16.54
N ARG A 126 3.23 -4.66 -16.95
CA ARG A 126 3.98 -5.88 -16.64
C ARG A 126 4.01 -6.08 -15.13
N ARG A 127 3.87 -7.33 -14.70
CA ARG A 127 3.86 -7.68 -13.25
C ARG A 127 5.19 -7.35 -12.56
N ILE A 128 6.30 -7.46 -13.30
CA ILE A 128 7.64 -7.09 -12.84
C ILE A 128 8.09 -5.93 -13.70
N GLN A 129 8.39 -4.82 -13.05
CA GLN A 129 8.99 -3.64 -13.67
C GLN A 129 10.47 -3.65 -13.38
N GLU A 130 11.27 -3.34 -14.39
CA GLU A 130 12.72 -3.25 -14.32
C GLU A 130 13.13 -1.82 -14.61
N TYR A 131 13.92 -1.25 -13.71
CA TYR A 131 14.42 0.11 -13.80
C TYR A 131 15.95 0.12 -13.73
N ASP A 132 16.60 1.08 -14.38
CA ASP A 132 18.01 1.33 -14.20
C ASP A 132 18.25 2.15 -12.91
N TRP A 133 19.23 1.75 -12.12
CA TRP A 133 19.55 2.44 -10.88
C TRP A 133 19.99 3.90 -11.12
N ASN A 134 20.72 4.15 -12.23
CA ASN A 134 21.22 5.47 -12.54
C ASN A 134 20.12 6.49 -12.85
N ASP A 135 18.94 6.01 -13.24
CA ASP A 135 17.77 6.84 -13.55
C ASP A 135 16.82 6.97 -12.35
N MET A 136 17.22 6.44 -11.16
CA MET A 136 16.38 6.47 -9.96
C MET A 136 16.90 7.47 -8.94
N HIS A 137 15.98 8.28 -8.39
CA HIS A 137 16.27 9.26 -7.36
C HIS A 137 15.36 9.06 -6.16
N GLY A 138 15.96 8.89 -4.97
CA GLY A 138 15.22 8.83 -3.71
C GLY A 138 14.78 10.23 -3.29
N VAL A 139 13.49 10.42 -3.10
CA VAL A 139 12.87 11.68 -2.66
C VAL A 139 12.02 11.45 -1.45
N ILE A 140 12.15 12.33 -0.46
CA ILE A 140 11.29 12.32 0.72
C ILE A 140 10.12 13.25 0.45
N ILE A 141 8.93 12.69 0.51
CA ILE A 141 7.70 13.45 0.37
C ILE A 141 7.16 13.76 1.76
N HIS A 142 7.05 15.04 2.08
CA HIS A 142 6.38 15.55 3.25
C HIS A 142 4.96 15.96 2.88
N ASN A 143 3.97 15.24 3.36
CA ASN A 143 2.59 15.64 3.21
C ASN A 143 2.10 16.29 4.52
N PHE A 144 2.02 17.62 4.52
CA PHE A 144 1.56 18.42 5.66
C PHE A 144 0.02 18.46 5.83
N SER A 145 -0.74 17.67 5.06
CA SER A 145 -2.15 17.47 5.31
C SER A 145 -2.34 16.88 6.73
N ARG A 146 -3.48 17.05 7.35
CA ARG A 146 -3.88 16.75 8.75
C ARG A 146 -3.06 15.73 9.55
N ASN A 147 -2.30 14.86 8.89
CA ASN A 147 -1.33 13.93 9.48
C ASN A 147 0.01 14.18 8.77
N ALA A 148 1.03 14.61 9.51
CA ALA A 148 2.38 14.78 8.96
C ALA A 148 2.90 13.42 8.46
N LEU A 149 2.58 13.09 7.23
CA LEU A 149 3.00 11.86 6.58
C LEU A 149 4.32 12.10 5.88
N ILE A 150 5.32 11.34 6.26
CA ILE A 150 6.63 11.32 5.62
C ILE A 150 6.77 9.97 4.92
N SER A 151 7.12 9.98 3.64
CA SER A 151 7.28 8.77 2.85
C SER A 151 8.48 8.91 1.93
N THR A 152 9.28 7.86 1.79
CA THR A 152 10.37 7.80 0.83
C THR A 152 9.84 7.20 -0.47
N VAL A 153 10.03 7.92 -1.55
CA VAL A 153 9.61 7.53 -2.89
C VAL A 153 10.82 7.53 -3.81
N LEU A 154 10.96 6.46 -4.59
CA LEU A 154 11.94 6.38 -5.67
C LEU A 154 11.30 6.95 -6.93
N MET A 155 11.77 8.08 -7.40
CA MET A 155 11.37 8.66 -8.67
C MET A 155 12.20 8.04 -9.78
N VAL A 156 11.55 7.56 -10.82
CA VAL A 156 12.20 7.03 -12.02
C VAL A 156 12.17 8.12 -13.08
N CYS A 157 13.34 8.52 -13.54
CA CYS A 157 13.49 9.54 -14.57
C CYS A 157 13.69 8.91 -15.96
N GLU A 158 13.37 9.66 -16.98
CA GLU A 158 13.73 9.29 -18.35
C GLU A 158 15.27 9.35 -18.50
N PRO A 159 15.91 8.35 -19.12
CA PRO A 159 17.36 8.26 -19.24
C PRO A 159 18.01 9.55 -19.74
N GLY A 160 18.96 10.08 -18.97
CA GLY A 160 19.66 11.34 -19.28
C GLY A 160 18.88 12.63 -19.08
N THR A 161 17.68 12.55 -18.47
CA THR A 161 16.84 13.73 -18.17
C THR A 161 16.42 13.73 -16.70
N ASN A 162 15.88 14.86 -16.24
CA ASN A 162 15.25 14.97 -14.92
C ASN A 162 13.70 14.85 -15.00
N GLN A 163 13.19 14.36 -16.14
CA GLN A 163 11.75 14.18 -16.29
C GLN A 163 11.31 12.87 -15.63
N VAL A 164 10.47 12.98 -14.62
CA VAL A 164 9.93 11.80 -13.92
C VAL A 164 8.87 11.12 -14.78
N ILE A 165 9.09 9.84 -15.08
CA ILE A 165 8.19 8.99 -15.87
C ILE A 165 7.39 8.00 -15.03
N ASP A 166 7.93 7.60 -13.87
CA ASP A 166 7.26 6.68 -12.93
C ASP A 166 7.75 6.92 -11.50
N HIS A 167 7.11 6.30 -10.54
CA HIS A 167 7.52 6.38 -9.14
C HIS A 167 7.24 5.05 -8.43
N VAL A 168 8.12 4.70 -7.52
CA VAL A 168 8.04 3.50 -6.69
C VAL A 168 8.06 3.91 -5.23
N MET A 169 7.03 3.55 -4.49
CA MET A 169 7.00 3.80 -3.04
C MET A 169 7.93 2.82 -2.33
N LEU A 170 8.94 3.34 -1.65
CA LEU A 170 9.86 2.55 -0.83
C LEU A 170 9.30 2.33 0.57
N ASP A 171 8.66 3.36 1.14
CA ASP A 171 8.01 3.30 2.44
C ASP A 171 6.48 3.34 2.31
N PRO A 172 5.74 2.62 3.16
CA PRO A 172 4.30 2.79 3.25
C PRO A 172 3.97 4.21 3.73
N ILE A 173 2.83 4.73 3.29
CA ILE A 173 2.33 6.03 3.76
C ILE A 173 1.84 5.87 5.20
N ARG A 174 2.65 6.33 6.16
CA ARG A 174 2.27 6.32 7.59
C ARG A 174 2.86 7.51 8.34
N PRO A 175 2.26 7.94 9.46
CA PRO A 175 2.78 9.03 10.28
C PRO A 175 4.17 8.69 10.83
N GLY A 176 5.13 9.58 10.61
CA GLY A 176 6.45 9.54 11.27
C GLY A 176 7.44 8.49 10.77
N ALA A 177 7.16 7.80 9.66
CA ALA A 177 7.94 6.64 9.24
C ALA A 177 8.85 6.86 8.03
N GLY A 178 9.07 8.06 7.58
CA GLY A 178 10.05 8.32 6.52
C GLY A 178 11.46 7.99 7.01
N SER A 179 11.95 6.79 6.75
CA SER A 179 13.30 6.45 7.16
C SER A 179 14.28 6.76 6.02
N MET A 180 14.94 7.90 6.11
CA MET A 180 16.12 8.20 5.30
C MET A 180 17.18 7.10 5.41
N PHE A 181 17.18 6.34 6.51
CA PHE A 181 18.13 5.27 6.77
C PHE A 181 18.08 4.18 5.71
N VAL A 182 16.87 3.73 5.31
CA VAL A 182 16.74 2.68 4.30
C VAL A 182 17.24 3.14 2.95
N TRP A 183 16.92 4.37 2.55
CA TRP A 183 17.45 4.93 1.31
C TRP A 183 18.98 5.11 1.38
N GLY A 184 19.49 5.66 2.49
CA GLY A 184 20.93 5.83 2.70
C GLY A 184 21.66 4.50 2.62
N TRP A 185 21.11 3.44 3.26
CA TRP A 185 21.69 2.11 3.22
C TRP A 185 21.66 1.52 1.80
N ILE A 186 20.52 1.60 1.10
CA ILE A 186 20.39 1.11 -0.29
C ILE A 186 21.37 1.85 -1.21
N ASN A 187 21.46 3.16 -1.08
CA ASN A 187 22.38 3.97 -1.89
C ASN A 187 23.84 3.58 -1.62
N SER A 188 24.21 3.40 -0.36
CA SER A 188 25.54 2.91 0.02
C SER A 188 25.80 1.51 -0.54
N PHE A 189 24.82 0.61 -0.45
CA PHE A 189 24.89 -0.75 -1.02
C PHE A 189 25.11 -0.73 -2.53
N MET A 190 24.39 0.11 -3.26
CA MET A 190 24.45 0.15 -4.73
C MET A 190 25.72 0.86 -5.26
N VAL A 191 26.26 1.83 -4.53
CA VAL A 191 27.40 2.66 -4.96
C VAL A 191 28.73 2.09 -4.48
N ASN A 192 28.81 1.58 -3.25
CA ASN A 192 30.07 1.08 -2.67
C ASN A 192 30.36 -0.35 -3.13
N TYR A 193 31.47 -0.51 -3.86
CA TYR A 193 31.90 -1.81 -4.39
C TYR A 193 32.65 -2.67 -3.34
N GLU A 194 33.05 -2.07 -2.22
CA GLU A 194 33.77 -2.78 -1.14
C GLU A 194 32.78 -3.28 -0.09
N SER A 195 32.63 -4.61 -0.03
CA SER A 195 31.77 -5.31 0.92
C SER A 195 32.20 -5.19 2.40
N ALA A 196 33.34 -4.53 2.66
CA ALA A 196 33.89 -4.38 4.01
C ALA A 196 33.23 -3.29 4.87
N ASP A 197 32.48 -2.36 4.25
CA ASP A 197 31.87 -1.21 4.94
C ASP A 197 30.35 -1.30 5.14
N ILE A 198 29.75 -2.44 4.85
CA ILE A 198 28.33 -2.67 5.16
C ILE A 198 28.26 -3.09 6.63
N ASP A 199 28.04 -2.10 7.48
CA ASP A 199 27.81 -2.30 8.90
C ASP A 199 26.57 -3.18 9.09
N ASP A 200 26.77 -4.39 9.64
CA ASP A 200 25.72 -5.35 10.00
C ASP A 200 24.97 -4.81 11.24
N GLY A 201 24.31 -3.66 11.12
CA GLY A 201 23.55 -3.02 12.18
C GLY A 201 22.31 -3.79 12.67
#